data_a0e2d7087e9ab766e718b6dd9eaa567e
#
_entry.id   a0e2d7087e9ab766e718b6dd9eaa567e
#
_cell.length_a   1.000
_cell.length_b   1.000
_cell.length_c   1.000
_cell.angle_alpha   90.00
_cell.angle_beta   90.00
_cell.angle_gamma   90.00
#
_symmetry.space_group_name_H-M   'P 1'
#
loop_
_entity.id
_entity.type
_entity.pdbx_description
1 polymer ?
#
loop_
_entity_poly.entity_id
_entity_poly.type
_entity_poly.pdbx_seq_one_letter_code
_entity_poly.pdbx_strand_id
1 'polypeptide(L)'
;MNKIFVITLFLFLFLTVLSFKVNKKETINYKIKNKTYKLLVTDSLVEWERGLMDIRKLNNADGMIFLFPDKKPRVFWNKNTYVDLDIYWIFNDKVVGRDFLPSINKSNGVVYVSSPVPANKVVEIINN
;
A
#
# COMPACT_ATOMS: atom_id res chain seq x y z
N MET A 1 37.84 0.41 34.11
CA MET A 1 37.19 0.33 32.82
C MET A 1 37.82 1.36 31.88
N ASN A 2 38.31 0.93 30.74
CA ASN A 2 39.06 1.79 29.84
C ASN A 2 38.11 2.80 29.16
N LYS A 3 38.45 4.10 29.16
CA LYS A 3 37.61 5.17 28.59
C LYS A 3 37.19 4.89 27.12
N ILE A 4 38.05 4.20 26.37
CA ILE A 4 37.81 3.78 24.99
C ILE A 4 36.67 2.75 24.93
N PHE A 5 36.58 1.83 25.90
CA PHE A 5 35.55 0.81 25.95
C PHE A 5 34.17 1.40 26.25
N VAL A 6 34.09 2.44 27.07
CA VAL A 6 32.86 3.15 27.39
C VAL A 6 32.35 3.94 26.17
N ILE A 7 33.26 4.59 25.44
CA ILE A 7 32.90 5.35 24.23
C ILE A 7 32.39 4.44 23.12
N THR A 8 33.03 3.27 22.91
CA THR A 8 32.56 2.29 21.92
C THR A 8 31.21 1.69 22.29
N LEU A 9 30.96 1.44 23.57
CA LEU A 9 29.66 0.94 24.03
C LEU A 9 28.53 1.98 23.82
N PHE A 10 28.84 3.26 24.12
CA PHE A 10 27.88 4.36 23.88
C PHE A 10 27.59 4.58 22.39
N LEU A 11 28.62 4.48 21.53
CA LEU A 11 28.45 4.60 20.08
C LEU A 11 27.61 3.46 19.50
N PHE A 12 27.80 2.23 19.99
CA PHE A 12 27.03 1.07 19.58
C PHE A 12 25.57 1.16 20.04
N LEU A 13 25.33 1.65 21.26
CA LEU A 13 23.99 1.86 21.79
C LEU A 13 23.25 2.97 21.01
N PHE A 14 23.96 4.04 20.61
CA PHE A 14 23.41 5.13 19.81
C PHE A 14 23.06 4.67 18.39
N LEU A 15 23.89 3.83 17.77
CA LEU A 15 23.62 3.23 16.45
C LEU A 15 22.43 2.27 16.48
N THR A 16 22.25 1.50 17.55
CA THR A 16 21.12 0.59 17.68
C THR A 16 19.80 1.35 17.90
N VAL A 17 19.81 2.47 18.59
CA VAL A 17 18.62 3.33 18.78
C VAL A 17 18.24 4.03 17.48
N LEU A 18 19.19 4.39 16.61
CA LEU A 18 18.93 4.96 15.28
C LEU A 18 18.34 3.94 14.30
N SER A 19 18.58 2.64 14.52
CA SER A 19 18.04 1.57 13.66
C SER A 19 16.57 1.24 13.93
N PHE A 20 15.95 1.76 14.98
CA PHE A 20 14.56 1.49 15.36
C PHE A 20 13.57 2.62 15.02
N LYS A 21 13.85 3.47 14.02
CA LYS A 21 12.75 4.22 13.39
C LYS A 21 11.97 3.26 12.48
N VAL A 22 11.07 2.51 13.08
CA VAL A 22 9.97 1.90 12.32
C VAL A 22 9.19 3.07 11.72
N ASN A 23 9.37 3.34 10.43
CA ASN A 23 8.54 4.28 9.69
C ASN A 23 7.12 3.72 9.70
N LYS A 24 6.32 4.14 10.69
CA LYS A 24 4.90 3.83 10.73
C LYS A 24 4.28 4.46 9.49
N LYS A 25 3.82 3.62 8.57
CA LYS A 25 3.19 4.07 7.34
C LYS A 25 1.97 4.90 7.68
N GLU A 26 1.82 6.06 7.03
CA GLU A 26 0.69 6.94 7.21
C GLU A 26 -0.62 6.26 6.80
N THR A 27 -1.69 6.51 7.56
CA THR A 27 -3.03 6.07 7.23
C THR A 27 -3.97 7.25 7.14
N ILE A 28 -4.95 7.18 6.26
CA ILE A 28 -6.05 8.14 6.15
C ILE A 28 -7.40 7.42 6.19
N ASN A 29 -8.44 8.13 6.62
CA ASN A 29 -9.81 7.69 6.45
C ASN A 29 -10.33 8.21 5.10
N TYR A 30 -10.78 7.32 4.25
CA TYR A 30 -11.27 7.64 2.92
C TYR A 30 -12.67 7.09 2.70
N LYS A 31 -13.60 7.96 2.29
CA LYS A 31 -14.99 7.58 2.07
C LYS A 31 -15.23 7.18 0.61
N ILE A 32 -15.73 5.96 0.42
CA ILE A 32 -16.21 5.46 -0.87
C ILE A 32 -17.69 5.15 -0.73
N LYS A 33 -18.53 5.88 -1.47
CA LYS A 33 -19.99 5.83 -1.32
C LYS A 33 -20.39 6.09 0.14
N ASN A 34 -21.01 5.15 0.80
CA ASN A 34 -21.52 5.30 2.19
C ASN A 34 -20.60 4.66 3.24
N LYS A 35 -19.43 4.14 2.85
CA LYS A 35 -18.51 3.46 3.75
C LYS A 35 -17.18 4.21 3.84
N THR A 36 -16.68 4.36 5.06
CA THR A 36 -15.35 4.92 5.33
C THR A 36 -14.37 3.79 5.57
N TYR A 37 -13.23 3.84 4.89
CA TYR A 37 -12.15 2.88 4.97
C TYR A 37 -10.90 3.55 5.54
N LYS A 38 -10.18 2.84 6.39
CA LYS A 38 -8.85 3.27 6.84
C LYS A 38 -7.81 2.69 5.90
N LEU A 39 -7.08 3.56 5.21
CA LEU A 39 -6.19 3.17 4.12
C LEU A 39 -4.74 3.58 4.41
N LEU A 40 -3.80 2.69 4.10
CA LEU A 40 -2.37 3.00 4.03
C LEU A 40 -2.11 3.90 2.83
N VAL A 41 -1.38 5.00 3.04
CA VAL A 41 -1.05 5.93 1.95
C VAL A 41 0.20 5.46 1.21
N THR A 42 0.15 5.49 -0.12
CA THR A 42 1.29 5.26 -1.01
C THR A 42 1.41 6.41 -2.00
N ASP A 43 2.57 7.05 -2.05
CA ASP A 43 2.82 8.24 -2.86
C ASP A 43 4.20 8.24 -3.55
N SER A 44 4.90 7.11 -3.56
CA SER A 44 6.19 6.94 -4.23
C SER A 44 6.16 5.80 -5.25
N LEU A 45 7.04 5.88 -6.25
CA LEU A 45 7.15 4.87 -7.32
C LEU A 45 7.36 3.46 -6.76
N VAL A 46 8.24 3.30 -5.77
CA VAL A 46 8.52 1.99 -5.15
C VAL A 46 7.29 1.44 -4.45
N GLU A 47 6.54 2.28 -3.75
CA GLU A 47 5.31 1.88 -3.07
C GLU A 47 4.18 1.54 -4.05
N TRP A 48 4.06 2.29 -5.17
CA TRP A 48 3.07 1.99 -6.21
C TRP A 48 3.32 0.65 -6.88
N GLU A 49 4.60 0.33 -7.16
CA GLU A 49 4.96 -0.96 -7.75
C GLU A 49 4.71 -2.12 -6.80
N ARG A 50 5.00 -1.93 -5.52
CA ARG A 50 4.82 -2.97 -4.50
C ARG A 50 3.36 -3.20 -4.14
N GLY A 51 2.59 -2.14 -3.92
CA GLY A 51 1.21 -2.24 -3.44
C GLY A 51 1.08 -3.17 -2.22
N LEU A 52 0.15 -4.11 -2.28
CA LEU A 52 -0.10 -5.14 -1.27
C LEU A 52 0.62 -6.47 -1.56
N MET A 53 1.68 -6.47 -2.40
CA MET A 53 2.50 -7.67 -2.61
C MET A 53 3.03 -8.21 -1.28
N ASP A 54 3.02 -9.54 -1.16
CA ASP A 54 3.50 -10.29 0.01
C ASP A 54 2.72 -10.04 1.31
N ILE A 55 1.66 -9.24 1.26
CA ILE A 55 0.75 -9.01 2.37
C ILE A 55 -0.32 -10.10 2.40
N ARG A 56 -0.50 -10.73 3.57
CA ARG A 56 -1.56 -11.74 3.80
C ARG A 56 -2.67 -11.20 4.69
N LYS A 57 -2.37 -10.17 5.50
CA LYS A 57 -3.31 -9.52 6.40
C LYS A 57 -2.81 -8.10 6.75
N LEU A 58 -3.74 -7.16 6.86
CA LEU A 58 -3.51 -5.85 7.45
C LEU A 58 -4.21 -5.78 8.80
N ASN A 59 -3.47 -5.42 9.87
CA ASN A 59 -4.04 -5.36 11.23
C ASN A 59 -4.67 -4.00 11.54
N ASN A 60 -4.17 -2.91 10.90
CA ASN A 60 -4.52 -1.53 11.24
C ASN A 60 -5.08 -0.73 10.06
N ALA A 61 -5.47 -1.40 8.98
CA ALA A 61 -6.05 -0.77 7.81
C ALA A 61 -6.93 -1.77 7.04
N ASP A 62 -7.85 -1.25 6.25
CA ASP A 62 -8.74 -2.02 5.39
C ASP A 62 -8.13 -2.26 3.99
N GLY A 63 -7.12 -1.49 3.65
CA GLY A 63 -6.49 -1.53 2.35
C GLY A 63 -5.47 -0.41 2.16
N MET A 64 -5.29 0.00 0.90
CA MET A 64 -4.26 0.92 0.48
C MET A 64 -4.80 1.94 -0.51
N ILE A 65 -4.36 3.19 -0.41
CA ILE A 65 -4.66 4.23 -1.39
C ILE A 65 -3.38 4.66 -2.11
N PHE A 66 -3.45 4.68 -3.42
CA PHE A 66 -2.38 5.10 -4.33
C PHE A 66 -2.67 6.53 -4.79
N LEU A 67 -1.80 7.45 -4.44
CA LEU A 67 -1.89 8.86 -4.80
C LEU A 67 -0.90 9.14 -5.93
N PHE A 68 -1.41 9.45 -7.11
CA PHE A 68 -0.57 9.74 -8.28
C PHE A 68 -0.54 11.25 -8.55
N PRO A 69 0.61 11.81 -8.98
CA PRO A 69 0.71 13.23 -9.28
C PRO A 69 0.01 13.63 -10.58
N ASP A 70 -0.36 12.65 -11.41
CA ASP A 70 -0.94 12.84 -12.73
C ASP A 70 -2.18 11.96 -12.95
N LYS A 71 -2.87 12.25 -14.03
CA LYS A 71 -4.03 11.50 -14.51
C LYS A 71 -3.64 10.68 -15.72
N LYS A 72 -3.65 9.36 -15.57
CA LYS A 72 -3.32 8.41 -16.63
C LYS A 72 -4.20 7.19 -16.55
N PRO A 73 -4.35 6.42 -17.64
CA PRO A 73 -4.81 5.04 -17.55
C PRO A 73 -3.92 4.28 -16.57
N ARG A 74 -4.56 3.52 -15.68
CA ARG A 74 -3.86 2.72 -14.66
C ARG A 74 -4.13 1.25 -14.89
N VAL A 75 -3.09 0.43 -14.71
CA VAL A 75 -3.17 -1.03 -14.78
C VAL A 75 -2.61 -1.60 -13.48
N PHE A 76 -3.38 -2.48 -12.87
CA PHE A 76 -3.00 -3.19 -11.66
C PHE A 76 -2.99 -4.69 -11.93
N TRP A 77 -2.19 -5.42 -11.18
CA TRP A 77 -2.02 -6.86 -11.31
C TRP A 77 -2.00 -7.55 -9.95
N ASN A 78 -2.22 -8.86 -9.95
CA ASN A 78 -2.19 -9.67 -8.74
C ASN A 78 -0.87 -10.43 -8.52
N LYS A 79 0.21 -10.03 -9.20
CA LYS A 79 1.53 -10.64 -9.00
C LYS A 79 1.92 -10.59 -7.52
N ASN A 80 2.29 -11.74 -6.94
CA ASN A 80 2.67 -11.86 -5.52
C ASN A 80 1.63 -11.30 -4.53
N THR A 81 0.36 -11.21 -4.93
CA THR A 81 -0.74 -10.70 -4.10
C THR A 81 -1.57 -11.86 -3.60
N TYR A 82 -1.59 -12.07 -2.29
CA TYR A 82 -2.15 -13.26 -1.64
C TYR A 82 -3.52 -13.02 -1.01
N VAL A 83 -4.10 -11.86 -1.23
CA VAL A 83 -5.44 -11.45 -0.79
C VAL A 83 -6.28 -11.08 -1.99
N ASP A 84 -7.59 -11.31 -1.91
CA ASP A 84 -8.53 -10.78 -2.89
C ASP A 84 -8.70 -9.29 -2.69
N LEU A 85 -8.81 -8.53 -3.77
CA LEU A 85 -8.91 -7.08 -3.72
C LEU A 85 -10.12 -6.57 -4.49
N ASP A 86 -10.82 -5.62 -3.89
CA ASP A 86 -11.68 -4.69 -4.61
C ASP A 86 -10.84 -3.48 -5.02
N ILE A 87 -10.78 -3.17 -6.30
CA ILE A 87 -10.06 -2.04 -6.86
C ILE A 87 -11.07 -0.95 -7.22
N TYR A 88 -10.89 0.23 -6.65
CA TYR A 88 -11.67 1.41 -6.99
C TYR A 88 -10.81 2.41 -7.76
N TRP A 89 -11.23 2.72 -8.97
CA TRP A 89 -10.62 3.73 -9.82
C TRP A 89 -11.23 5.09 -9.50
N ILE A 90 -10.39 6.10 -9.25
CA ILE A 90 -10.84 7.41 -8.77
C ILE A 90 -10.24 8.50 -9.64
N PHE A 91 -11.10 9.39 -10.08
CA PHE A 91 -10.77 10.57 -10.84
C PHE A 91 -11.43 11.80 -10.19
N ASN A 92 -10.62 12.78 -9.76
CA ASN A 92 -11.10 13.99 -9.07
C ASN A 92 -12.10 13.66 -7.93
N ASP A 93 -11.70 12.74 -7.04
CA ASP A 93 -12.48 12.27 -5.89
C ASP A 93 -13.81 11.57 -6.20
N LYS A 94 -14.03 11.24 -7.47
CA LYS A 94 -15.17 10.42 -7.90
C LYS A 94 -14.74 9.01 -8.27
N VAL A 95 -15.48 8.01 -7.80
CA VAL A 95 -15.31 6.63 -8.25
C VAL A 95 -15.80 6.54 -9.70
N VAL A 96 -14.87 6.20 -10.60
CA VAL A 96 -15.13 6.07 -12.04
C VAL A 96 -15.20 4.61 -12.50
N GLY A 97 -14.88 3.67 -11.63
CA GLY A 97 -14.97 2.24 -11.90
C GLY A 97 -14.57 1.41 -10.70
N ARG A 98 -14.89 0.13 -10.77
CA ARG A 98 -14.53 -0.88 -9.78
C ARG A 98 -14.23 -2.19 -10.51
N ASP A 99 -13.16 -2.87 -10.06
CA ASP A 99 -12.82 -4.22 -10.50
C ASP A 99 -12.58 -5.11 -9.28
N PHE A 100 -12.75 -6.41 -9.48
CA PHE A 100 -12.31 -7.44 -8.54
C PHE A 100 -10.99 -8.03 -9.06
N LEU A 101 -9.98 -8.06 -8.20
CA LEU A 101 -8.69 -8.66 -8.49
C LEU A 101 -8.49 -9.88 -7.56
N PRO A 102 -8.58 -11.11 -8.08
CA PRO A 102 -8.41 -12.30 -7.26
C PRO A 102 -6.97 -12.41 -6.76
N SER A 103 -6.77 -13.07 -5.61
CA SER A 103 -5.43 -13.44 -5.16
C SER A 103 -4.74 -14.33 -6.20
N ILE A 104 -3.41 -14.27 -6.26
CA ILE A 104 -2.62 -15.09 -7.20
C ILE A 104 -2.87 -16.60 -7.02
N ASN A 105 -3.22 -17.02 -5.81
CA ASN A 105 -3.51 -18.42 -5.51
C ASN A 105 -4.85 -18.90 -6.09
N LYS A 106 -5.77 -17.97 -6.36
CA LYS A 106 -7.11 -18.26 -6.91
C LYS A 106 -7.18 -18.09 -8.42
N SER A 107 -6.22 -17.40 -9.02
CA SER A 107 -6.15 -17.17 -10.46
C SER A 107 -5.23 -18.16 -11.16
N ASN A 108 -5.52 -18.46 -12.41
CA ASN A 108 -4.63 -19.25 -13.26
C ASN A 108 -3.65 -18.30 -13.98
N GLY A 109 -2.52 -17.99 -13.32
CA GLY A 109 -1.57 -16.99 -13.78
C GLY A 109 -1.90 -15.56 -13.30
N VAL A 110 -1.12 -14.60 -13.77
CA VAL A 110 -1.28 -13.19 -13.41
C VAL A 110 -2.48 -12.59 -14.11
N VAL A 111 -3.33 -11.90 -13.33
CA VAL A 111 -4.49 -11.16 -13.82
C VAL A 111 -4.21 -9.67 -13.78
N TYR A 112 -4.65 -8.96 -14.80
CA TYR A 112 -4.56 -7.51 -14.93
C TYR A 112 -5.96 -6.90 -14.94
N VAL A 113 -6.12 -5.77 -14.27
CA VAL A 113 -7.31 -4.92 -14.33
C VAL A 113 -6.88 -3.49 -14.71
N SER A 114 -7.74 -2.80 -15.46
CA SER A 114 -7.41 -1.48 -16.00
C SER A 114 -8.48 -0.46 -15.68
N SER A 115 -8.07 0.77 -15.40
CA SER A 115 -9.02 1.86 -15.22
C SER A 115 -9.81 2.14 -16.50
N PRO A 116 -11.13 2.33 -16.43
CA PRO A 116 -11.97 2.60 -17.61
C PRO A 116 -11.68 3.97 -18.24
N VAL A 117 -11.18 4.90 -17.43
CA VAL A 117 -10.76 6.25 -17.81
C VAL A 117 -9.48 6.59 -17.04
N PRO A 118 -8.75 7.68 -17.40
CA PRO A 118 -7.62 8.13 -16.60
C PRO A 118 -7.98 8.31 -15.13
N ALA A 119 -7.15 7.80 -14.22
CA ALA A 119 -7.33 7.90 -12.79
C ALA A 119 -6.12 8.58 -12.14
N ASN A 120 -6.35 9.38 -11.10
CA ASN A 120 -5.31 10.00 -10.29
C ASN A 120 -5.20 9.42 -8.88
N LYS A 121 -6.16 8.58 -8.50
CA LYS A 121 -6.10 7.75 -7.29
C LYS A 121 -6.63 6.36 -7.58
N VAL A 122 -6.10 5.39 -6.87
CA VAL A 122 -6.63 4.01 -6.85
C VAL A 122 -6.72 3.56 -5.41
N VAL A 123 -7.79 2.86 -5.07
CA VAL A 123 -7.96 2.27 -3.74
C VAL A 123 -8.07 0.76 -3.89
N GLU A 124 -7.22 0.03 -3.18
CA GLU A 124 -7.30 -1.41 -3.00
C GLU A 124 -7.92 -1.71 -1.62
N ILE A 125 -9.03 -2.42 -1.59
CA ILE A 125 -9.64 -2.91 -0.35
C ILE A 125 -9.48 -4.41 -0.28
N ILE A 126 -8.98 -4.92 0.85
CA ILE A 126 -8.92 -6.36 1.08
C ILE A 126 -10.34 -6.88 1.23
N ASN A 127 -10.69 -7.82 0.36
CA ASN A 127 -11.98 -8.49 0.35
C ASN A 127 -11.80 -9.88 0.99
N ASN A 128 -12.29 -10.03 2.22
CA ASN A 128 -12.22 -11.29 2.99
C ASN A 128 -13.52 -12.08 2.84
#